data_4f0b226de096326128d820a449936445
#
_entry.id   4f0b226de096326128d820a449936445
#
_cell.length_a   1.000
_cell.length_b   1.000
_cell.length_c   1.000
_cell.angle_alpha   90.00
_cell.angle_beta   90.00
_cell.angle_gamma   90.00
#
_symmetry.space_group_name_H-M   'P 1'
#
loop_
_entity.id
_entity.type
_entity.pdbx_description
1 polymer ?
#
loop_
_entity_poly.entity_id
_entity_poly.type
_entity_poly.pdbx_seq_one_letter_code
_entity_poly.pdbx_strand_id
1 'polypeptide(L)'
;PLLATSTDGVGTKVAIAQAIDKHDTIGQDLVGMVVDDIVVVGAKSMFMTDYIATGKVVPTRIADIVSGIANACKEVGVSLIGGETAEHPGLLKPDEYDVAGAAVGAVEYSKLLGPHKVQVGDIVLGLESSGLHSNGYSLVRKIIADSKLDYNKTVQEFGNLSLGEALLEPTKLYTGILNNLLESDLGSAVKAMSHITGGGIGANLARVLPKNTTLDVDRGSWKPLDVFQVLTSWGNLTLEQVESTWNLGLGFAVIVKADQATRIQVALTQVGVNTWQLGIVESNDCSLEGYIQGAKGVDGGAVRLKGKYLA
;
A
#
# COMPACT_ATOMS: atom_id res chain seq x y z
N PRO A 1 16.55 -21.46 -4.16
CA PRO A 1 15.65 -20.31 -4.10
C PRO A 1 14.23 -20.74 -3.85
N LEU A 2 13.43 -19.81 -3.30
CA LEU A 2 12.00 -19.92 -3.15
C LEU A 2 11.32 -19.00 -4.17
N LEU A 3 10.16 -19.40 -4.65
CA LEU A 3 9.28 -18.54 -5.45
C LEU A 3 8.28 -17.83 -4.54
N ALA A 4 8.08 -16.54 -4.77
CA ALA A 4 7.02 -15.74 -4.18
C ALA A 4 6.04 -15.36 -5.29
N THR A 5 4.76 -15.42 -5.00
CA THR A 5 3.70 -15.01 -5.94
C THR A 5 2.74 -14.06 -5.26
N SER A 6 2.23 -13.10 -6.01
CA SER A 6 1.16 -12.21 -5.58
C SER A 6 0.12 -12.10 -6.69
N THR A 7 -1.13 -11.98 -6.30
CA THR A 7 -2.26 -11.69 -7.21
C THR A 7 -3.16 -10.69 -6.51
N ASP A 8 -3.38 -9.54 -7.13
CA ASP A 8 -4.25 -8.49 -6.60
C ASP A 8 -4.91 -7.70 -7.75
N GLY A 9 -5.82 -6.82 -7.41
CA GLY A 9 -6.49 -5.90 -8.32
C GLY A 9 -6.43 -4.46 -7.81
N VAL A 10 -6.81 -3.51 -8.66
CA VAL A 10 -6.89 -2.09 -8.28
C VAL A 10 -8.10 -1.83 -7.38
N GLY A 11 -9.14 -2.62 -7.52
CA GLY A 11 -10.36 -2.46 -6.73
C GLY A 11 -11.19 -1.23 -7.14
N THR A 12 -11.98 -0.71 -6.20
CA THR A 12 -13.02 0.28 -6.51
C THR A 12 -12.50 1.69 -6.85
N LYS A 13 -11.20 1.93 -6.83
CA LYS A 13 -10.56 3.14 -7.37
C LYS A 13 -10.84 3.32 -8.86
N VAL A 14 -10.93 2.22 -9.62
CA VAL A 14 -11.25 2.25 -11.05
C VAL A 14 -12.56 2.97 -11.37
N ALA A 15 -13.52 2.96 -10.45
CA ALA A 15 -14.79 3.66 -10.66
C ALA A 15 -14.64 5.20 -10.69
N ILE A 16 -13.61 5.75 -10.06
CA ILE A 16 -13.29 7.18 -10.15
C ILE A 16 -12.63 7.47 -11.51
N ALA A 17 -11.70 6.62 -11.95
CA ALA A 17 -11.10 6.72 -13.27
C ALA A 17 -12.14 6.69 -14.39
N GLN A 18 -13.13 5.78 -14.27
CA GLN A 18 -14.27 5.69 -15.18
C GLN A 18 -15.14 6.98 -15.15
N ALA A 19 -15.36 7.54 -13.96
CA ALA A 19 -16.22 8.72 -13.79
C ALA A 19 -15.64 9.99 -14.43
N ILE A 20 -14.30 10.12 -14.51
CA ILE A 20 -13.63 11.28 -15.11
C ILE A 20 -12.90 10.97 -16.42
N ASP A 21 -13.07 9.75 -16.94
CA ASP A 21 -12.43 9.23 -18.19
C ASP A 21 -10.90 9.41 -18.18
N LYS A 22 -10.24 9.09 -17.04
CA LYS A 22 -8.78 9.15 -16.86
C LYS A 22 -8.24 7.82 -16.39
N HIS A 23 -7.45 7.13 -17.24
CA HIS A 23 -7.09 5.72 -17.06
C HIS A 23 -5.58 5.47 -16.95
N ASP A 24 -4.75 6.44 -17.23
CA ASP A 24 -3.30 6.33 -17.33
C ASP A 24 -2.59 6.04 -16.00
N THR A 25 -3.22 6.33 -14.85
CA THR A 25 -2.67 6.09 -13.50
C THR A 25 -3.00 4.70 -12.95
N ILE A 26 -4.06 4.06 -13.45
CA ILE A 26 -4.58 2.78 -12.92
C ILE A 26 -3.54 1.65 -13.03
N GLY A 27 -2.72 1.68 -14.10
CA GLY A 27 -1.67 0.68 -14.28
C GLY A 27 -0.60 0.73 -13.19
N GLN A 28 -0.22 1.90 -12.72
CA GLN A 28 0.72 2.05 -11.58
C GLN A 28 0.10 1.53 -10.28
N ASP A 29 -1.19 1.79 -10.06
CA ASP A 29 -1.90 1.23 -8.90
C ASP A 29 -1.85 -0.30 -8.91
N LEU A 30 -2.09 -0.93 -10.07
CA LEU A 30 -2.02 -2.39 -10.19
C LEU A 30 -0.63 -2.92 -9.83
N VAL A 31 0.42 -2.32 -10.42
CA VAL A 31 1.81 -2.76 -10.18
C VAL A 31 2.16 -2.60 -8.71
N GLY A 32 1.84 -1.47 -8.07
CA GLY A 32 2.07 -1.25 -6.65
C GLY A 32 1.38 -2.30 -5.78
N MET A 33 0.11 -2.62 -6.05
CA MET A 33 -0.63 -3.63 -5.28
C MET A 33 -0.04 -5.04 -5.42
N VAL A 34 0.38 -5.41 -6.64
CA VAL A 34 0.84 -6.77 -6.93
C VAL A 34 2.33 -6.97 -6.60
N VAL A 35 3.18 -6.02 -7.00
CA VAL A 35 4.64 -6.21 -6.95
C VAL A 35 5.22 -5.86 -5.57
N ASP A 36 4.64 -4.86 -4.88
CA ASP A 36 5.08 -4.52 -3.53
C ASP A 36 4.73 -5.62 -2.50
N ASP A 37 3.73 -6.46 -2.76
CA ASP A 37 3.45 -7.63 -1.93
C ASP A 37 4.49 -8.76 -2.08
N ILE A 38 5.31 -8.74 -3.14
CA ILE A 38 6.40 -9.70 -3.32
C ILE A 38 7.65 -9.27 -2.53
N VAL A 39 7.99 -7.99 -2.53
CA VAL A 39 9.19 -7.51 -1.83
C VAL A 39 9.08 -7.66 -0.30
N VAL A 40 7.86 -7.74 0.27
CA VAL A 40 7.66 -7.89 1.73
C VAL A 40 8.38 -9.11 2.32
N VAL A 41 8.56 -10.16 1.54
CA VAL A 41 9.31 -11.36 1.95
C VAL A 41 10.79 -11.34 1.53
N GLY A 42 11.27 -10.21 1.02
CA GLY A 42 12.64 -10.05 0.50
C GLY A 42 12.85 -10.68 -0.87
N ALA A 43 11.77 -11.04 -1.58
CA ALA A 43 11.85 -11.58 -2.93
C ALA A 43 12.03 -10.47 -3.96
N LYS A 44 12.89 -10.71 -4.95
CA LYS A 44 13.03 -9.85 -6.11
C LYS A 44 11.98 -10.23 -7.14
N SER A 45 11.07 -9.30 -7.43
CA SER A 45 10.06 -9.48 -8.47
C SER A 45 10.72 -9.61 -9.84
N MET A 46 10.27 -10.56 -10.65
CA MET A 46 10.88 -10.91 -11.93
C MET A 46 9.98 -10.51 -13.10
N PHE A 47 8.74 -10.93 -13.05
CA PHE A 47 7.76 -10.67 -14.10
C PHE A 47 6.33 -10.64 -13.56
N MET A 48 5.45 -10.01 -14.32
CA MET A 48 4.01 -10.02 -14.06
C MET A 48 3.21 -10.15 -15.36
N THR A 49 1.95 -10.47 -15.18
CA THR A 49 0.88 -10.45 -16.19
C THR A 49 -0.32 -9.70 -15.64
N ASP A 50 -1.11 -9.10 -16.52
CA ASP A 50 -2.35 -8.43 -16.18
C ASP A 50 -3.57 -9.12 -16.79
N TYR A 51 -4.75 -8.80 -16.26
CA TYR A 51 -6.04 -9.17 -16.78
C TYR A 51 -6.98 -7.97 -16.70
N ILE A 52 -7.51 -7.55 -17.85
CA ILE A 52 -8.45 -6.44 -17.96
C ILE A 52 -9.81 -7.01 -18.40
N ALA A 53 -10.78 -7.03 -17.47
CA ALA A 53 -12.18 -7.29 -17.74
C ALA A 53 -12.88 -6.00 -18.13
N THR A 54 -13.56 -5.92 -19.26
CA THR A 54 -14.26 -4.70 -19.69
C THR A 54 -15.64 -5.01 -20.26
N GLY A 55 -16.60 -4.09 -20.10
CA GLY A 55 -17.90 -4.25 -20.71
C GLY A 55 -17.86 -4.11 -22.24
N LYS A 56 -16.99 -3.22 -22.74
CA LYS A 56 -16.68 -3.04 -24.15
C LYS A 56 -15.24 -2.58 -24.32
N VAL A 57 -14.53 -3.17 -25.25
CA VAL A 57 -13.16 -2.75 -25.59
C VAL A 57 -13.19 -1.37 -26.24
N VAL A 58 -12.53 -0.41 -25.58
CA VAL A 58 -12.20 0.91 -26.13
C VAL A 58 -10.68 0.95 -26.26
N PRO A 59 -10.11 0.84 -27.48
CA PRO A 59 -8.66 0.61 -27.67
C PRO A 59 -7.78 1.65 -27.00
N THR A 60 -8.17 2.93 -27.00
CA THR A 60 -7.41 4.00 -26.35
C THR A 60 -7.37 3.83 -24.83
N ARG A 61 -8.51 3.51 -24.20
CA ARG A 61 -8.60 3.24 -22.76
C ARG A 61 -7.71 2.05 -22.34
N ILE A 62 -7.77 0.95 -23.10
CA ILE A 62 -6.91 -0.22 -22.83
C ILE A 62 -5.44 0.15 -22.98
N ALA A 63 -5.09 0.92 -24.02
CA ALA A 63 -3.72 1.39 -24.23
C ALA A 63 -3.22 2.25 -23.08
N ASP A 64 -4.04 3.15 -22.53
CA ASP A 64 -3.68 3.98 -21.38
C ASP A 64 -3.40 3.12 -20.14
N ILE A 65 -4.30 2.16 -19.83
CA ILE A 65 -4.13 1.26 -18.69
C ILE A 65 -2.84 0.42 -18.86
N VAL A 66 -2.64 -0.22 -20.00
CA VAL A 66 -1.46 -1.08 -20.27
C VAL A 66 -0.17 -0.25 -20.28
N SER A 67 -0.21 0.98 -20.81
CA SER A 67 0.94 1.90 -20.77
C SER A 67 1.31 2.25 -19.33
N GLY A 68 0.32 2.51 -18.47
CA GLY A 68 0.54 2.72 -17.04
C GLY A 68 1.20 1.51 -16.36
N ILE A 69 0.72 0.28 -16.66
CA ILE A 69 1.32 -0.97 -16.15
C ILE A 69 2.77 -1.09 -16.64
N ALA A 70 3.01 -0.92 -17.93
CA ALA A 70 4.34 -1.09 -18.53
C ALA A 70 5.36 -0.07 -17.97
N ASN A 71 4.95 1.19 -17.79
CA ASN A 71 5.78 2.24 -17.23
C ASN A 71 6.15 1.94 -15.77
N ALA A 72 5.17 1.55 -14.95
CA ALA A 72 5.41 1.18 -13.56
C ALA A 72 6.28 -0.08 -13.44
N CYS A 73 6.05 -1.10 -14.25
CA CYS A 73 6.92 -2.29 -14.34
C CYS A 73 8.36 -1.92 -14.66
N LYS A 74 8.57 -1.03 -15.64
CA LYS A 74 9.89 -0.55 -16.01
C LYS A 74 10.57 0.18 -14.85
N GLU A 75 9.84 1.02 -14.12
CA GLU A 75 10.35 1.77 -12.95
C GLU A 75 10.86 0.83 -11.85
N VAL A 76 10.12 -0.25 -11.56
CA VAL A 76 10.49 -1.20 -10.50
C VAL A 76 11.35 -2.37 -10.98
N GLY A 77 11.74 -2.39 -12.27
CA GLY A 77 12.61 -3.41 -12.84
C GLY A 77 11.95 -4.79 -13.01
N VAL A 78 10.63 -4.82 -13.25
CA VAL A 78 9.83 -6.03 -13.46
C VAL A 78 9.45 -6.15 -14.94
N SER A 79 9.47 -7.36 -15.50
CA SER A 79 9.06 -7.58 -16.89
C SER A 79 7.55 -7.81 -16.99
N LEU A 80 6.85 -6.97 -17.72
CA LEU A 80 5.48 -7.27 -18.16
C LEU A 80 5.57 -8.25 -19.34
N ILE A 81 5.26 -9.54 -19.11
CA ILE A 81 5.50 -10.61 -20.08
C ILE A 81 4.27 -10.98 -20.90
N GLY A 82 3.11 -10.45 -20.56
CA GLY A 82 1.85 -10.68 -21.24
C GLY A 82 0.68 -10.21 -20.41
N GLY A 83 -0.51 -10.40 -20.95
CA GLY A 83 -1.77 -10.06 -20.30
C GLY A 83 -2.94 -10.54 -21.15
N GLU A 84 -4.15 -10.31 -20.67
CA GLU A 84 -5.39 -10.64 -21.34
C GLU A 84 -6.38 -9.48 -21.21
N THR A 85 -7.13 -9.23 -22.29
CA THR A 85 -8.26 -8.30 -22.26
C THR A 85 -9.51 -9.01 -22.76
N ALA A 86 -10.55 -9.07 -21.93
CA ALA A 86 -11.78 -9.78 -22.27
C ALA A 86 -13.01 -8.88 -22.11
N GLU A 87 -13.90 -8.93 -23.11
CA GLU A 87 -15.22 -8.31 -23.00
C GLU A 87 -16.18 -9.20 -22.22
N HIS A 88 -16.90 -8.57 -21.29
CA HIS A 88 -17.91 -9.22 -20.45
C HIS A 88 -19.29 -8.54 -20.65
N PRO A 89 -19.87 -8.61 -21.84
CA PRO A 89 -21.18 -7.99 -22.12
C PRO A 89 -22.27 -8.63 -21.25
N GLY A 90 -23.08 -7.78 -20.61
CA GLY A 90 -24.13 -8.23 -19.70
C GLY A 90 -23.68 -8.44 -18.24
N LEU A 91 -22.37 -8.58 -17.99
CA LEU A 91 -21.81 -8.59 -16.64
C LEU A 91 -21.31 -7.20 -16.25
N LEU A 92 -20.59 -6.54 -17.14
CA LEU A 92 -20.11 -5.16 -17.00
C LEU A 92 -20.87 -4.25 -17.97
N LYS A 93 -21.11 -3.00 -17.56
CA LYS A 93 -21.63 -1.98 -18.48
C LYS A 93 -20.54 -1.60 -19.49
N PRO A 94 -20.90 -1.05 -20.67
CA PRO A 94 -19.92 -0.72 -21.72
C PRO A 94 -18.72 0.12 -21.26
N ASP A 95 -18.92 1.01 -20.29
CA ASP A 95 -17.89 1.91 -19.78
C ASP A 95 -17.18 1.39 -18.51
N GLU A 96 -17.63 0.25 -17.99
CA GLU A 96 -17.05 -0.36 -16.79
C GLU A 96 -15.90 -1.32 -17.19
N TYR A 97 -14.90 -1.36 -16.32
CA TYR A 97 -13.82 -2.34 -16.38
C TYR A 97 -13.28 -2.64 -14.97
N ASP A 98 -12.59 -3.74 -14.84
CA ASP A 98 -11.79 -4.10 -13.69
C ASP A 98 -10.39 -4.55 -14.15
N VAL A 99 -9.39 -4.36 -13.31
CA VAL A 99 -8.00 -4.67 -13.63
C VAL A 99 -7.40 -5.48 -12.49
N ALA A 100 -6.84 -6.63 -12.82
CA ALA A 100 -6.12 -7.50 -11.91
C ALA A 100 -4.77 -7.88 -12.50
N GLY A 101 -3.87 -8.39 -11.68
CA GLY A 101 -2.57 -8.87 -12.13
C GLY A 101 -2.01 -9.94 -11.21
N ALA A 102 -1.02 -10.64 -11.73
CA ALA A 102 -0.25 -11.61 -10.97
C ALA A 102 1.23 -11.41 -11.25
N ALA A 103 2.06 -11.49 -10.20
CA ALA A 103 3.51 -11.42 -10.36
C ALA A 103 4.22 -12.57 -9.66
N VAL A 104 5.43 -12.83 -10.11
CA VAL A 104 6.33 -13.86 -9.58
C VAL A 104 7.67 -13.23 -9.27
N GLY A 105 8.20 -13.55 -8.09
CA GLY A 105 9.54 -13.20 -7.66
C GLY A 105 10.28 -14.41 -7.09
N ALA A 106 11.55 -14.21 -6.79
CA ALA A 106 12.40 -15.24 -6.19
C ALA A 106 13.23 -14.66 -5.04
N VAL A 107 13.47 -15.50 -4.03
CA VAL A 107 14.34 -15.17 -2.89
C VAL A 107 15.15 -16.38 -2.49
N GLU A 108 16.42 -16.19 -2.13
CA GLU A 108 17.20 -17.24 -1.48
C GLU A 108 16.61 -17.54 -0.08
N TYR A 109 16.50 -18.83 0.28
CA TYR A 109 15.94 -19.24 1.55
C TYR A 109 16.59 -18.51 2.75
N SER A 110 17.90 -18.33 2.72
CA SER A 110 18.66 -17.64 3.76
C SER A 110 18.34 -16.14 3.87
N LYS A 111 17.82 -15.53 2.79
CA LYS A 111 17.45 -14.10 2.71
C LYS A 111 15.96 -13.87 2.98
N LEU A 112 15.15 -14.92 3.09
CA LEU A 112 13.72 -14.79 3.34
C LEU A 112 13.46 -13.92 4.57
N LEU A 113 12.65 -12.86 4.41
CA LEU A 113 12.22 -11.97 5.48
C LEU A 113 10.90 -12.44 6.08
N GLY A 114 10.66 -12.07 7.33
CA GLY A 114 9.41 -12.36 8.00
C GLY A 114 9.50 -12.43 9.52
N PRO A 115 8.42 -12.82 10.19
CA PRO A 115 8.34 -12.83 11.66
C PRO A 115 9.46 -13.63 12.35
N HIS A 116 9.97 -14.67 11.69
CA HIS A 116 11.04 -15.53 12.23
C HIS A 116 12.38 -14.81 12.45
N LYS A 117 12.57 -13.63 11.85
CA LYS A 117 13.76 -12.79 12.02
C LYS A 117 13.58 -11.67 13.02
N VAL A 118 12.34 -11.28 13.32
CA VAL A 118 12.02 -10.16 14.20
C VAL A 118 12.31 -10.53 15.66
N GLN A 119 12.89 -9.59 16.39
CA GLN A 119 13.27 -9.74 17.78
C GLN A 119 12.73 -8.57 18.63
N VAL A 120 12.55 -8.82 19.92
CA VAL A 120 12.28 -7.75 20.89
C VAL A 120 13.41 -6.73 20.84
N GLY A 121 13.07 -5.46 20.81
CA GLY A 121 13.99 -4.33 20.66
C GLY A 121 14.18 -3.86 19.22
N ASP A 122 13.69 -4.60 18.21
CA ASP A 122 13.71 -4.13 16.82
C ASP A 122 12.82 -2.90 16.65
N ILE A 123 13.21 -2.00 15.75
CA ILE A 123 12.52 -0.75 15.47
C ILE A 123 11.59 -0.93 14.26
N VAL A 124 10.38 -0.39 14.34
CA VAL A 124 9.45 -0.32 13.22
C VAL A 124 9.50 1.07 12.60
N LEU A 125 9.89 1.14 11.34
CA LEU A 125 9.91 2.37 10.55
C LEU A 125 8.74 2.34 9.57
N GLY A 126 7.93 3.41 9.57
CA GLY A 126 6.89 3.64 8.57
C GLY A 126 7.45 4.45 7.41
N LEU A 127 7.05 4.13 6.20
CA LEU A 127 7.40 4.83 4.96
C LEU A 127 6.16 5.57 4.44
N GLU A 128 6.36 6.80 3.99
CA GLU A 128 5.26 7.63 3.49
C GLU A 128 4.53 7.01 2.31
N SER A 129 3.22 7.26 2.21
CA SER A 129 2.41 6.99 1.02
C SER A 129 2.29 8.25 0.15
N SER A 130 1.90 8.07 -1.12
CA SER A 130 1.51 9.18 -2.01
C SER A 130 0.09 9.69 -1.73
N GLY A 131 -0.72 8.91 -1.04
CA GLY A 131 -2.13 9.16 -0.81
C GLY A 131 -2.83 7.90 -0.30
N LEU A 132 -4.07 7.72 -0.74
CA LEU A 132 -4.91 6.54 -0.40
C LEU A 132 -4.35 5.22 -0.97
N HIS A 133 -3.49 5.29 -1.98
CA HIS A 133 -3.08 4.18 -2.82
C HIS A 133 -4.29 3.56 -3.54
N SER A 134 -4.57 2.26 -3.34
CA SER A 134 -5.72 1.59 -3.96
C SER A 134 -6.70 0.98 -2.96
N ASN A 135 -6.60 1.36 -1.68
CA ASN A 135 -7.42 0.76 -0.62
C ASN A 135 -8.43 1.74 -0.03
N GLY A 136 -9.57 1.21 0.40
CA GLY A 136 -10.61 1.98 1.10
C GLY A 136 -11.46 2.88 0.20
N TYR A 137 -11.40 2.73 -1.12
CA TYR A 137 -12.15 3.56 -2.08
C TYR A 137 -13.67 3.36 -2.03
N SER A 138 -14.17 2.24 -1.50
CA SER A 138 -15.60 2.09 -1.24
C SER A 138 -16.10 3.12 -0.24
N LEU A 139 -15.33 3.40 0.83
CA LEU A 139 -15.65 4.46 1.80
C LEU A 139 -15.52 5.85 1.16
N VAL A 140 -14.45 6.10 0.41
CA VAL A 140 -14.25 7.37 -0.32
C VAL A 140 -15.45 7.66 -1.21
N ARG A 141 -15.85 6.73 -2.07
CA ARG A 141 -16.99 6.88 -2.97
C ARG A 141 -18.29 7.11 -2.23
N LYS A 142 -18.49 6.44 -1.08
CA LYS A 142 -19.65 6.68 -0.23
C LYS A 142 -19.67 8.10 0.32
N ILE A 143 -18.55 8.59 0.86
CA ILE A 143 -18.43 9.97 1.36
C ILE A 143 -18.73 10.98 0.26
N ILE A 144 -18.16 10.81 -0.93
CA ILE A 144 -18.38 11.71 -2.07
C ILE A 144 -19.85 11.72 -2.48
N ALA A 145 -20.49 10.55 -2.56
CA ALA A 145 -21.90 10.42 -2.92
C ALA A 145 -22.83 11.07 -1.87
N ASP A 146 -22.58 10.78 -0.59
CA ASP A 146 -23.39 11.32 0.52
C ASP A 146 -23.25 12.86 0.62
N SER A 147 -22.06 13.38 0.33
CA SER A 147 -21.75 14.82 0.28
C SER A 147 -22.19 15.49 -1.03
N LYS A 148 -22.72 14.73 -2.00
CA LYS A 148 -23.14 15.21 -3.32
C LYS A 148 -22.06 15.98 -4.07
N LEU A 149 -20.80 15.56 -3.93
CA LEU A 149 -19.66 16.15 -4.62
C LEU A 149 -19.52 15.57 -6.03
N ASP A 150 -19.00 16.39 -6.94
CA ASP A 150 -18.76 16.04 -8.34
C ASP A 150 -17.25 15.84 -8.58
N TYR A 151 -16.85 14.68 -9.10
CA TYR A 151 -15.46 14.35 -9.38
C TYR A 151 -14.77 15.31 -10.36
N ASN A 152 -15.53 15.96 -11.25
CA ASN A 152 -15.01 16.89 -12.23
C ASN A 152 -14.82 18.33 -11.70
N LYS A 153 -15.23 18.58 -10.45
CA LYS A 153 -15.10 19.92 -9.85
C LYS A 153 -13.76 20.04 -9.13
N THR A 154 -13.12 21.19 -9.31
CA THR A 154 -12.00 21.62 -8.50
C THR A 154 -12.47 21.87 -7.08
N VAL A 155 -11.74 21.37 -6.09
CA VAL A 155 -11.97 21.61 -4.67
C VAL A 155 -10.75 22.33 -4.09
N GLN A 156 -11.00 23.35 -3.29
CA GLN A 156 -9.96 24.25 -2.79
C GLN A 156 -8.89 23.50 -1.98
N GLU A 157 -9.30 22.46 -1.25
CA GLU A 157 -8.45 21.63 -0.41
C GLU A 157 -7.39 20.87 -1.20
N PHE A 158 -7.60 20.66 -2.50
CA PHE A 158 -6.67 19.95 -3.41
C PHE A 158 -6.03 20.88 -4.44
N GLY A 159 -6.03 22.18 -4.15
CA GLY A 159 -5.41 23.19 -5.03
C GLY A 159 -6.15 23.33 -6.35
N ASN A 160 -5.44 23.14 -7.48
CA ASN A 160 -6.01 23.30 -8.83
C ASN A 160 -6.50 21.97 -9.46
N LEU A 161 -6.40 20.86 -8.74
CA LEU A 161 -6.87 19.57 -9.23
C LEU A 161 -8.38 19.44 -9.09
N SER A 162 -9.00 18.73 -10.00
CA SER A 162 -10.37 18.24 -9.77
C SER A 162 -10.36 17.20 -8.65
N LEU A 163 -11.51 16.99 -8.03
CA LEU A 163 -11.66 15.98 -6.98
C LEU A 163 -11.25 14.58 -7.47
N GLY A 164 -11.64 14.23 -8.68
CA GLY A 164 -11.28 12.95 -9.28
C GLY A 164 -9.78 12.80 -9.49
N GLU A 165 -9.10 13.83 -10.01
CA GLU A 165 -7.63 13.82 -10.19
C GLU A 165 -6.91 13.68 -8.86
N ALA A 166 -7.29 14.42 -7.83
CA ALA A 166 -6.71 14.30 -6.49
C ALA A 166 -6.90 12.91 -5.87
N LEU A 167 -8.05 12.27 -6.12
CA LEU A 167 -8.33 10.91 -5.65
C LEU A 167 -7.69 9.82 -6.52
N LEU A 168 -7.23 10.13 -7.72
CA LEU A 168 -6.50 9.22 -8.59
C LEU A 168 -4.98 9.32 -8.41
N GLU A 169 -4.48 10.02 -7.40
CA GLU A 169 -3.04 10.00 -7.09
C GLU A 169 -2.52 8.56 -7.11
N PRO A 170 -1.51 8.24 -7.95
CA PRO A 170 -1.05 6.87 -8.12
C PRO A 170 -0.42 6.31 -6.84
N THR A 171 -0.54 5.01 -6.65
CA THR A 171 0.15 4.26 -5.59
C THR A 171 1.67 4.46 -5.71
N LYS A 172 2.32 4.82 -4.61
CA LYS A 172 3.79 4.90 -4.54
C LYS A 172 4.38 3.50 -4.68
N LEU A 173 5.38 3.36 -5.52
CA LEU A 173 6.07 2.10 -5.76
C LEU A 173 7.27 1.96 -4.80
N TYR A 174 7.28 0.92 -3.99
CA TYR A 174 8.35 0.69 -2.99
C TYR A 174 9.37 -0.34 -3.43
N THR A 175 9.01 -1.27 -4.30
CA THR A 175 9.84 -2.43 -4.68
C THR A 175 11.23 -2.04 -5.13
N GLY A 176 11.39 -1.03 -6.01
CA GLY A 176 12.71 -0.60 -6.48
C GLY A 176 13.59 -0.07 -5.36
N ILE A 177 13.02 0.78 -4.50
CA ILE A 177 13.69 1.40 -3.35
C ILE A 177 14.10 0.33 -2.33
N LEU A 178 13.20 -0.59 -2.02
CA LEU A 178 13.43 -1.64 -1.03
C LEU A 178 14.41 -2.70 -1.53
N ASN A 179 14.38 -3.06 -2.81
CA ASN A 179 15.38 -3.93 -3.39
C ASN A 179 16.79 -3.32 -3.27
N ASN A 180 16.96 -2.02 -3.56
CA ASN A 180 18.23 -1.32 -3.39
C ASN A 180 18.67 -1.31 -1.92
N LEU A 181 17.77 -1.12 -0.98
CA LEU A 181 18.07 -1.21 0.45
C LEU A 181 18.53 -2.63 0.83
N LEU A 182 17.84 -3.66 0.36
CA LEU A 182 18.18 -5.06 0.64
C LEU A 182 19.51 -5.51 0.04
N GLU A 183 19.89 -4.94 -1.10
CA GLU A 183 21.17 -5.22 -1.78
C GLU A 183 22.35 -4.41 -1.20
N SER A 184 22.08 -3.40 -0.35
CA SER A 184 23.10 -2.58 0.31
C SER A 184 23.70 -3.26 1.55
N ASP A 185 24.70 -2.63 2.16
CA ASP A 185 25.28 -3.04 3.44
C ASP A 185 24.27 -3.03 4.61
N LEU A 186 23.17 -2.28 4.47
CA LEU A 186 22.10 -2.19 5.44
C LEU A 186 21.06 -3.33 5.31
N GLY A 187 21.04 -4.06 4.20
CA GLY A 187 20.04 -5.09 3.92
C GLY A 187 19.96 -6.18 4.98
N SER A 188 21.11 -6.55 5.58
CA SER A 188 21.15 -7.55 6.67
C SER A 188 20.46 -7.11 7.96
N ALA A 189 20.21 -5.82 8.13
CA ALA A 189 19.50 -5.25 9.28
C ALA A 189 17.98 -5.28 9.12
N VAL A 190 17.46 -5.46 7.90
CA VAL A 190 16.01 -5.59 7.65
C VAL A 190 15.57 -6.99 8.06
N LYS A 191 14.50 -7.07 8.87
CA LYS A 191 13.97 -8.30 9.45
C LYS A 191 12.66 -8.75 8.83
N ALA A 192 11.73 -7.82 8.71
CA ALA A 192 10.42 -8.04 8.13
C ALA A 192 9.93 -6.75 7.46
N MET A 193 8.96 -6.87 6.59
CA MET A 193 8.33 -5.76 5.90
C MET A 193 6.82 -5.95 5.88
N SER A 194 6.08 -4.86 5.77
CA SER A 194 4.62 -4.88 5.66
C SER A 194 4.16 -3.82 4.67
N HIS A 195 3.47 -4.24 3.62
CA HIS A 195 2.71 -3.35 2.75
C HIS A 195 1.40 -2.98 3.46
N ILE A 196 1.14 -1.69 3.64
CA ILE A 196 -0.03 -1.19 4.35
C ILE A 196 -1.20 -1.04 3.37
N THR A 197 -2.02 -2.06 3.32
CA THR A 197 -3.18 -2.19 2.43
C THR A 197 -4.49 -2.26 3.22
N GLY A 198 -5.53 -2.88 2.67
CA GLY A 198 -6.81 -3.07 3.36
C GLY A 198 -6.64 -3.73 4.74
N GLY A 199 -7.31 -3.18 5.74
CA GLY A 199 -7.13 -3.51 7.15
C GLY A 199 -6.29 -2.49 7.93
N GLY A 200 -5.68 -1.52 7.21
CA GLY A 200 -4.94 -0.41 7.81
C GLY A 200 -3.63 -0.82 8.49
N ILE A 201 -3.05 0.12 9.21
CA ILE A 201 -1.71 0.00 9.81
C ILE A 201 -1.64 -1.18 10.79
N GLY A 202 -2.59 -1.25 11.73
CA GLY A 202 -2.53 -2.23 12.83
C GLY A 202 -2.60 -3.67 12.36
N ALA A 203 -3.57 -4.01 11.49
CA ALA A 203 -3.75 -5.36 11.00
C ALA A 203 -2.60 -5.83 10.09
N ASN A 204 -2.04 -4.93 9.28
CA ASN A 204 -0.93 -5.28 8.39
C ASN A 204 0.38 -5.45 9.17
N LEU A 205 0.64 -4.64 10.21
CA LEU A 205 1.81 -4.83 11.08
C LEU A 205 1.70 -6.08 11.95
N ALA A 206 0.52 -6.38 12.50
CA ALA A 206 0.32 -7.58 13.34
C ALA A 206 0.70 -8.89 12.61
N ARG A 207 0.53 -8.96 11.30
CA ARG A 207 0.85 -10.14 10.48
C ARG A 207 2.34 -10.44 10.39
N VAL A 208 3.19 -9.43 10.50
CA VAL A 208 4.65 -9.55 10.31
C VAL A 208 5.43 -9.57 11.63
N LEU A 209 4.74 -9.52 12.75
CA LEU A 209 5.30 -9.66 14.08
C LEU A 209 5.24 -11.11 14.56
N PRO A 210 6.23 -11.59 15.34
CA PRO A 210 6.14 -12.89 16.02
C PRO A 210 4.95 -12.94 16.98
N LYS A 211 4.35 -14.12 17.13
CA LYS A 211 3.15 -14.36 17.96
C LYS A 211 3.23 -13.83 19.39
N ASN A 212 4.41 -13.88 19.99
CA ASN A 212 4.62 -13.49 21.40
C ASN A 212 5.19 -12.09 21.55
N THR A 213 4.91 -11.20 20.59
CA THR A 213 5.36 -9.81 20.62
C THR A 213 4.21 -8.83 20.46
N THR A 214 4.44 -7.64 20.97
CA THR A 214 3.54 -6.50 20.84
C THR A 214 4.23 -5.33 20.21
N LEU A 215 3.46 -4.43 19.64
CA LEU A 215 3.91 -3.15 19.10
C LEU A 215 2.90 -2.07 19.45
N ASP A 216 3.34 -1.06 20.17
CA ASP A 216 2.59 0.18 20.33
C ASP A 216 3.05 1.16 19.24
N VAL A 217 2.14 1.51 18.35
CA VAL A 217 2.35 2.50 17.29
C VAL A 217 1.92 3.87 17.81
N ASP A 218 2.84 4.83 17.84
CA ASP A 218 2.52 6.19 18.25
C ASP A 218 1.96 7.00 17.07
N ARG A 219 0.67 7.37 17.15
CA ARG A 219 0.00 8.24 16.16
C ARG A 219 0.66 9.61 16.02
N GLY A 220 1.36 10.07 17.05
CA GLY A 220 2.13 11.31 17.04
C GLY A 220 3.45 11.24 16.26
N SER A 221 3.84 10.08 15.75
CA SER A 221 5.08 9.90 15.00
C SER A 221 5.05 10.54 13.61
N TRP A 222 3.87 10.65 12.98
CA TRP A 222 3.71 11.22 11.65
C TRP A 222 2.46 12.07 11.56
N LYS A 223 2.42 12.94 10.54
CA LYS A 223 1.22 13.68 10.17
C LYS A 223 0.53 12.94 8.99
N PRO A 224 -0.76 12.54 9.13
CA PRO A 224 -1.54 12.05 8.00
C PRO A 224 -1.63 13.10 6.89
N LEU A 225 -1.60 12.65 5.63
CA LEU A 225 -1.74 13.55 4.49
C LEU A 225 -3.11 14.26 4.49
N ASP A 226 -3.14 15.46 3.95
CA ASP A 226 -4.34 16.33 3.98
C ASP A 226 -5.57 15.67 3.35
N VAL A 227 -5.39 14.78 2.35
CA VAL A 227 -6.50 14.04 1.74
C VAL A 227 -7.32 13.25 2.76
N PHE A 228 -6.69 12.69 3.79
CA PHE A 228 -7.40 11.95 4.84
C PHE A 228 -8.18 12.87 5.76
N GLN A 229 -7.64 14.04 6.08
CA GLN A 229 -8.32 15.04 6.92
C GLN A 229 -9.54 15.61 6.18
N VAL A 230 -9.40 15.91 4.90
CA VAL A 230 -10.50 16.40 4.05
C VAL A 230 -11.62 15.36 3.96
N LEU A 231 -11.28 14.12 3.62
CA LEU A 231 -12.27 13.04 3.49
C LEU A 231 -12.99 12.74 4.82
N THR A 232 -12.25 12.71 5.94
CA THR A 232 -12.89 12.50 7.25
C THR A 232 -13.80 13.65 7.63
N SER A 233 -13.41 14.89 7.34
CA SER A 233 -14.26 16.06 7.55
C SER A 233 -15.57 15.97 6.76
N TRP A 234 -15.51 15.63 5.48
CA TRP A 234 -16.72 15.47 4.65
C TRP A 234 -17.59 14.29 5.09
N GLY A 235 -16.97 13.21 5.56
CA GLY A 235 -17.64 12.01 6.06
C GLY A 235 -18.17 12.12 7.49
N ASN A 236 -17.89 13.24 8.20
CA ASN A 236 -18.14 13.38 9.64
C ASN A 236 -17.54 12.22 10.45
N LEU A 237 -16.30 11.87 10.13
CA LEU A 237 -15.50 10.79 10.73
C LEU A 237 -14.27 11.37 11.42
N THR A 238 -13.65 10.57 12.29
CA THR A 238 -12.30 10.87 12.80
C THR A 238 -11.25 9.98 12.13
N LEU A 239 -9.97 10.37 12.22
CA LEU A 239 -8.87 9.57 11.68
C LEU A 239 -8.81 8.18 12.35
N GLU A 240 -9.08 8.10 13.65
CA GLU A 240 -9.11 6.84 14.40
C GLU A 240 -10.21 5.88 13.90
N GLN A 241 -11.34 6.40 13.45
CA GLN A 241 -12.43 5.57 12.91
C GLN A 241 -12.10 4.93 11.57
N VAL A 242 -11.14 5.48 10.83
CA VAL A 242 -10.77 5.01 9.49
C VAL A 242 -9.41 4.29 9.45
N GLU A 243 -8.71 4.14 10.58
CA GLU A 243 -7.41 3.45 10.70
C GLU A 243 -7.42 2.01 10.18
N SER A 244 -8.55 1.32 10.26
CA SER A 244 -8.71 -0.05 9.75
C SER A 244 -9.04 -0.08 8.25
N THR A 245 -9.20 1.08 7.61
CA THR A 245 -9.63 1.19 6.22
C THR A 245 -8.55 1.85 5.36
N TRP A 246 -7.92 2.92 5.85
CA TRP A 246 -6.94 3.72 5.13
C TRP A 246 -5.54 3.60 5.74
N ASN A 247 -4.53 3.85 4.91
CA ASN A 247 -3.12 3.85 5.30
C ASN A 247 -2.69 5.10 6.09
N LEU A 248 -3.49 6.17 6.10
CA LEU A 248 -3.28 7.44 6.80
C LEU A 248 -1.89 8.07 6.57
N GLY A 249 -1.32 7.89 5.39
CA GLY A 249 -0.03 8.45 5.04
C GLY A 249 1.15 7.48 5.19
N LEU A 250 0.92 6.25 5.65
CA LEU A 250 1.93 5.20 5.75
C LEU A 250 1.62 4.06 4.76
N GLY A 251 2.32 4.02 3.63
CA GLY A 251 2.07 2.99 2.62
C GLY A 251 2.86 1.71 2.84
N PHE A 252 3.96 1.78 3.58
CA PHE A 252 4.82 0.62 3.84
C PHE A 252 5.45 0.71 5.23
N ALA A 253 5.88 -0.41 5.79
CA ALA A 253 6.66 -0.45 7.02
C ALA A 253 7.80 -1.46 6.91
N VAL A 254 8.94 -1.15 7.54
CA VAL A 254 10.08 -2.04 7.66
C VAL A 254 10.47 -2.23 9.13
N ILE A 255 10.73 -3.46 9.53
CA ILE A 255 11.20 -3.81 10.88
C ILE A 255 12.69 -4.07 10.77
N VAL A 256 13.46 -3.34 11.55
CA VAL A 256 14.93 -3.29 11.42
C VAL A 256 15.63 -3.39 12.76
N LYS A 257 16.89 -3.80 12.75
CA LYS A 257 17.73 -3.76 13.96
C LYS A 257 17.84 -2.34 14.51
N ALA A 258 17.70 -2.18 15.82
CA ALA A 258 17.71 -0.88 16.49
C ALA A 258 18.96 -0.05 16.19
N ASP A 259 20.15 -0.68 16.19
CA ASP A 259 21.43 -0.02 15.96
C ASP A 259 21.62 0.47 14.49
N GLN A 260 20.78 0.02 13.56
CA GLN A 260 20.82 0.44 12.14
C GLN A 260 19.62 1.32 11.74
N ALA A 261 18.64 1.51 12.61
CA ALA A 261 17.39 2.22 12.28
C ALA A 261 17.64 3.62 11.71
N THR A 262 18.47 4.42 12.37
CA THR A 262 18.80 5.79 11.93
C THR A 262 19.51 5.80 10.56
N ARG A 263 20.44 4.86 10.33
CA ARG A 263 21.13 4.77 9.03
C ARG A 263 20.18 4.41 7.90
N ILE A 264 19.23 3.50 8.17
CA ILE A 264 18.20 3.12 7.18
C ILE A 264 17.26 4.30 6.92
N GLN A 265 16.85 5.05 7.94
CA GLN A 265 16.04 6.27 7.74
C GLN A 265 16.78 7.29 6.86
N VAL A 266 18.05 7.55 7.14
CA VAL A 266 18.87 8.46 6.32
C VAL A 266 18.96 7.98 4.87
N ALA A 267 19.22 6.68 4.66
CA ALA A 267 19.31 6.11 3.32
C ALA A 267 18.00 6.23 2.53
N LEU A 268 16.84 5.99 3.18
CA LEU A 268 15.53 6.14 2.55
C LEU A 268 15.20 7.63 2.26
N THR A 269 15.56 8.54 3.16
CA THR A 269 15.37 9.97 2.95
C THR A 269 16.22 10.48 1.77
N GLN A 270 17.42 9.97 1.58
CA GLN A 270 18.30 10.33 0.45
C GLN A 270 17.72 9.95 -0.92
N VAL A 271 16.85 8.96 -0.97
CA VAL A 271 16.12 8.55 -2.18
C VAL A 271 14.69 9.09 -2.23
N GLY A 272 14.38 10.11 -1.41
CA GLY A 272 13.12 10.84 -1.45
C GLY A 272 11.94 10.14 -0.75
N VAL A 273 12.22 9.26 0.23
CA VAL A 273 11.16 8.61 1.03
C VAL A 273 11.23 9.09 2.47
N ASN A 274 10.23 9.84 2.91
CA ASN A 274 10.09 10.20 4.31
C ASN A 274 9.78 8.96 5.15
N THR A 275 10.43 8.87 6.33
CA THR A 275 10.25 7.75 7.24
C THR A 275 10.12 8.21 8.67
N TRP A 276 9.34 7.49 9.46
CA TRP A 276 9.12 7.76 10.87
C TRP A 276 9.30 6.49 11.69
N GLN A 277 9.89 6.63 12.87
CA GLN A 277 9.88 5.55 13.86
C GLN A 277 8.49 5.45 14.48
N LEU A 278 7.80 4.36 14.21
CA LEU A 278 6.44 4.12 14.69
C LEU A 278 6.40 3.53 16.09
N GLY A 279 7.40 2.73 16.46
CA GLY A 279 7.47 2.05 17.74
C GLY A 279 8.62 1.03 17.78
N ILE A 280 8.65 0.29 18.88
CA ILE A 280 9.64 -0.75 19.18
C ILE A 280 8.89 -2.05 19.41
N VAL A 281 9.43 -3.16 18.89
CA VAL A 281 8.90 -4.50 19.14
C VAL A 281 9.18 -4.88 20.61
N GLU A 282 8.14 -5.21 21.34
CA GLU A 282 8.22 -5.58 22.77
C GLU A 282 7.76 -7.03 22.98
N SER A 283 8.13 -7.63 24.12
CA SER A 283 7.59 -8.92 24.52
C SER A 283 6.14 -8.79 24.96
N ASN A 284 5.34 -9.83 24.71
CA ASN A 284 3.95 -9.87 25.14
C ASN A 284 3.83 -10.34 26.60
N ASP A 285 4.15 -9.44 27.54
CA ASP A 285 4.06 -9.72 28.98
C ASP A 285 2.84 -9.03 29.63
N CYS A 286 1.89 -8.52 28.85
CA CYS A 286 0.74 -7.73 29.33
C CYS A 286 -0.60 -8.24 28.77
N SER A 287 -1.69 -7.68 29.28
CA SER A 287 -3.02 -7.87 28.69
C SER A 287 -3.07 -7.32 27.27
N LEU A 288 -3.64 -8.09 26.35
CA LEU A 288 -3.84 -7.69 24.94
C LEU A 288 -5.16 -6.93 24.71
N GLU A 289 -5.78 -6.42 25.77
CA GLU A 289 -6.96 -5.57 25.63
C GLU A 289 -6.63 -4.31 24.80
N GLY A 290 -7.44 -4.03 23.80
CA GLY A 290 -7.22 -2.92 22.86
C GLY A 290 -6.15 -3.14 21.80
N TYR A 291 -5.55 -4.34 21.73
CA TYR A 291 -4.65 -4.73 20.64
C TYR A 291 -5.38 -5.42 19.51
N ILE A 292 -4.97 -5.11 18.30
CA ILE A 292 -5.31 -5.87 17.08
C ILE A 292 -4.38 -7.08 17.04
N GLN A 293 -4.95 -8.29 17.09
CA GLN A 293 -4.21 -9.54 17.11
C GLN A 293 -4.44 -10.29 15.81
N GLY A 294 -3.37 -10.64 15.13
CA GLY A 294 -3.44 -11.37 13.88
C GLY A 294 -4.41 -10.77 12.88
N ALA A 295 -4.24 -11.02 11.64
CA ALA A 295 -5.19 -10.53 10.64
C ALA A 295 -5.15 -11.44 9.42
N LYS A 296 -6.24 -11.51 8.69
CA LYS A 296 -6.33 -12.24 7.41
C LYS A 296 -5.84 -13.70 7.52
N GLY A 297 -6.15 -14.37 8.64
CA GLY A 297 -5.78 -15.78 8.88
C GLY A 297 -4.33 -16.02 9.30
N VAL A 298 -3.56 -14.97 9.58
CA VAL A 298 -2.19 -15.07 10.09
C VAL A 298 -2.20 -14.95 11.61
N ASP A 299 -1.63 -15.94 12.29
CA ASP A 299 -1.43 -15.94 13.74
C ASP A 299 -0.10 -15.23 14.07
N GLY A 300 -0.16 -13.89 14.06
CA GLY A 300 0.98 -12.99 14.28
C GLY A 300 1.01 -12.42 15.68
N GLY A 301 1.76 -11.31 15.85
CA GLY A 301 1.81 -10.53 17.08
C GLY A 301 0.60 -9.63 17.27
N ALA A 302 0.70 -8.70 18.20
CA ALA A 302 -0.39 -7.78 18.54
C ALA A 302 0.05 -6.32 18.39
N VAL A 303 -0.80 -5.48 17.81
CA VAL A 303 -0.53 -4.06 17.53
C VAL A 303 -1.60 -3.18 18.14
N ARG A 304 -1.19 -2.10 18.78
CA ARG A 304 -2.08 -1.07 19.32
C ARG A 304 -1.60 0.30 18.84
N LEU A 305 -2.53 1.13 18.35
CA LEU A 305 -2.24 2.53 18.03
C LEU A 305 -2.54 3.39 19.24
N LYS A 306 -1.58 4.23 19.67
CA LYS A 306 -1.66 5.11 20.85
C LYS A 306 -1.52 6.57 20.46
N GLY A 307 -1.91 7.45 21.37
CA GLY A 307 -1.76 8.90 21.20
C GLY A 307 -2.76 9.49 20.22
N LYS A 308 -2.46 10.67 19.70
CA LYS A 308 -3.26 11.41 18.72
C LYS A 308 -2.42 11.72 17.50
N TYR A 309 -3.07 11.77 16.34
CA TYR A 309 -2.42 12.22 15.12
C TYR A 309 -1.98 13.67 15.22
N LEU A 310 -0.87 14.00 14.55
CA LEU A 310 -0.44 15.38 14.36
C LEU A 310 -1.45 16.12 13.49
N ALA A 311 -1.77 17.37 13.87
CA ALA A 311 -2.72 18.22 13.16
C ALA A 311 -2.10 18.86 11.90
#